data_3722f3cd4e132d536d5bbb4200440c5c
#
_entry.id   3722f3cd4e132d536d5bbb4200440c5c
#
_cell.length_a   1.000
_cell.length_b   1.000
_cell.length_c   1.000
_cell.angle_alpha   90.00
_cell.angle_beta   90.00
_cell.angle_gamma   90.00
#
_symmetry.space_group_name_H-M   'P 1'
#
loop_
_entity.id
_entity.type
_entity.pdbx_description
1 polymer ?
#
loop_
_entity_poly.entity_id
_entity_poly.type
_entity_poly.pdbx_seq_one_letter_code
_entity_poly.pdbx_strand_id
1 'polypeptide(L)'
;TVDIGLLKTFTNTQLGELWEDRGTSPRATSLMNNVRSYPIGVVPDKTCENDDTGKIALISLACDLGGIMDYDNRIEDVRLDWEIMAHTSCGQTYSIKHGSIGTFKRTQNKTKKDIDRDSNRERFTYAHGVKNSVWDILKDIIYTPLQGESGVYYDIDITVIDTGHFTKLANNFISSIKDR
;
A
#
# COMPACT_ATOMS: atom_id res chain seq x y z
N THR A 1 1.69 -17.24 -36.47
CA THR A 1 1.41 -16.87 -35.05
C THR A 1 1.22 -15.37 -35.03
N VAL A 2 0.02 -14.91 -34.66
CA VAL A 2 -0.25 -13.47 -34.54
C VAL A 2 0.49 -12.95 -33.29
N ASP A 3 1.28 -11.90 -33.46
CA ASP A 3 1.93 -11.22 -32.35
C ASP A 3 0.89 -10.41 -31.57
N ILE A 4 0.59 -10.88 -30.35
CA ILE A 4 -0.41 -10.25 -29.46
C ILE A 4 -0.01 -8.83 -29.10
N GLY A 5 1.30 -8.53 -28.99
CA GLY A 5 1.80 -7.18 -28.70
C GLY A 5 1.51 -6.20 -29.83
N LEU A 6 1.70 -6.61 -31.09
CA LEU A 6 1.35 -5.81 -32.24
C LEU A 6 -0.15 -5.61 -32.38
N LEU A 7 -0.95 -6.65 -32.10
CA LEU A 7 -2.41 -6.56 -32.12
C LEU A 7 -2.93 -5.60 -31.05
N LYS A 8 -2.39 -5.65 -29.85
CA LYS A 8 -2.71 -4.73 -28.75
C LYS A 8 -2.38 -3.28 -29.11
N THR A 9 -1.19 -3.05 -29.67
CA THR A 9 -0.77 -1.73 -30.15
C THR A 9 -1.73 -1.22 -31.25
N PHE A 10 -2.04 -2.05 -32.24
CA PHE A 10 -2.95 -1.70 -33.32
C PHE A 10 -4.35 -1.34 -32.81
N THR A 11 -4.90 -2.14 -31.90
CA THR A 11 -6.23 -1.88 -31.31
C THR A 11 -6.26 -0.55 -30.57
N ASN A 12 -5.26 -0.31 -29.71
CA ASN A 12 -5.22 0.90 -28.91
C ASN A 12 -4.93 2.17 -29.71
N THR A 13 -4.07 2.09 -30.75
CA THR A 13 -3.60 3.27 -31.47
C THR A 13 -4.34 3.55 -32.76
N GLN A 14 -4.75 2.51 -33.50
CA GLN A 14 -5.41 2.67 -34.81
C GLN A 14 -6.93 2.62 -34.70
N LEU A 15 -7.45 1.74 -33.84
CA LEU A 15 -8.90 1.64 -33.65
C LEU A 15 -9.44 2.55 -32.55
N GLY A 16 -8.56 3.07 -31.68
CA GLY A 16 -8.98 3.88 -30.52
C GLY A 16 -9.79 3.09 -29.49
N GLU A 17 -9.72 1.76 -29.53
CA GLU A 17 -10.42 0.87 -28.63
C GLU A 17 -9.47 0.41 -27.53
N LEU A 18 -9.98 0.28 -26.30
CA LEU A 18 -9.21 -0.30 -25.20
C LEU A 18 -9.02 -1.80 -25.43
N TRP A 19 -7.76 -2.24 -25.49
CA TRP A 19 -7.44 -3.66 -25.51
C TRP A 19 -7.82 -4.29 -24.16
N GLU A 20 -8.72 -5.25 -24.18
CA GLU A 20 -9.03 -6.09 -23.03
C GLU A 20 -8.19 -7.36 -23.08
N ASP A 21 -7.29 -7.55 -22.14
CA ASP A 21 -6.55 -8.81 -21.95
C ASP A 21 -7.52 -9.90 -21.43
N ARG A 22 -8.25 -10.52 -22.37
CA ARG A 22 -9.18 -11.61 -22.04
C ARG A 22 -8.38 -12.81 -21.55
N GLY A 23 -8.38 -13.06 -20.26
CA GLY A 23 -7.83 -14.28 -19.66
C GLY A 23 -6.75 -14.07 -18.60
N THR A 24 -6.29 -12.84 -18.33
CA THR A 24 -5.29 -12.57 -17.27
C THR A 24 -5.93 -12.20 -15.93
N SER A 25 -7.19 -11.79 -15.92
CA SER A 25 -7.89 -11.52 -14.65
C SER A 25 -8.17 -12.82 -13.90
N PRO A 26 -7.73 -12.96 -12.65
CA PRO A 26 -8.03 -14.13 -11.84
C PRO A 26 -9.55 -14.25 -11.68
N ARG A 27 -10.07 -15.48 -11.81
CA ARG A 27 -11.50 -15.73 -11.58
C ARG A 27 -11.82 -15.44 -10.11
N ALA A 28 -12.99 -14.84 -9.86
CA ALA A 28 -13.48 -14.57 -8.50
C ALA A 28 -13.43 -15.82 -7.61
N THR A 29 -13.75 -17.00 -8.17
CA THR A 29 -13.65 -18.30 -7.47
C THR A 29 -12.22 -18.62 -7.04
N SER A 30 -11.21 -18.30 -7.86
CA SER A 30 -9.79 -18.52 -7.50
C SER A 30 -9.36 -17.59 -6.39
N LEU A 31 -9.83 -16.35 -6.38
CA LEU A 31 -9.58 -15.41 -5.29
C LEU A 31 -10.26 -15.86 -3.99
N MET A 32 -11.52 -16.29 -4.08
CA MET A 32 -12.27 -16.78 -2.91
C MET A 32 -11.64 -18.01 -2.28
N ASN A 33 -11.03 -18.88 -3.07
CA ASN A 33 -10.33 -20.08 -2.55
C ASN A 33 -9.08 -19.74 -1.73
N ASN A 34 -8.53 -18.53 -1.90
CA ASN A 34 -7.36 -18.05 -1.15
C ASN A 34 -7.74 -17.24 0.10
N VAL A 35 -9.04 -17.03 0.34
CA VAL A 35 -9.48 -16.37 1.57
C VAL A 35 -9.25 -17.28 2.76
N ARG A 36 -8.56 -16.77 3.78
CA ARG A 36 -8.32 -17.46 5.05
C ARG A 36 -9.00 -16.68 6.17
N SER A 37 -9.37 -17.39 7.22
CA SER A 37 -10.03 -16.79 8.38
C SER A 37 -9.03 -16.64 9.52
N TYR A 38 -8.46 -15.45 9.67
CA TYR A 38 -7.65 -15.04 10.81
C TYR A 38 -7.94 -13.56 11.17
N PRO A 39 -7.67 -13.14 12.41
CA PRO A 39 -7.95 -11.76 12.83
C PRO A 39 -7.09 -10.75 12.11
N ILE A 40 -7.70 -9.63 11.66
CA ILE A 40 -6.97 -8.51 11.05
C ILE A 40 -6.00 -7.92 12.07
N GLY A 41 -4.77 -7.67 11.64
CA GLY A 41 -3.71 -7.09 12.47
C GLY A 41 -2.98 -8.10 13.35
N VAL A 42 -3.29 -9.38 13.21
CA VAL A 42 -2.62 -10.49 13.91
C VAL A 42 -1.82 -11.31 12.91
N VAL A 43 -0.58 -11.66 13.25
CA VAL A 43 0.25 -12.52 12.41
C VAL A 43 -0.29 -13.94 12.46
N PRO A 44 -0.63 -14.57 11.31
CA PRO A 44 -1.34 -15.85 11.26
C PRO A 44 -0.36 -17.03 11.41
N ASP A 45 0.47 -17.04 12.45
CA ASP A 45 1.50 -18.05 12.66
C ASP A 45 0.93 -19.46 12.91
N LYS A 46 -0.17 -19.58 13.68
CA LYS A 46 -0.88 -20.86 13.86
C LYS A 46 -1.63 -21.28 12.60
N THR A 47 -2.27 -20.32 11.92
CA THR A 47 -2.95 -20.58 10.65
C THR A 47 -1.97 -21.12 9.62
N CYS A 48 -0.78 -20.53 9.51
CA CYS A 48 0.28 -21.00 8.61
C CYS A 48 0.72 -22.44 8.95
N GLU A 49 0.87 -22.78 10.22
CA GLU A 49 1.23 -24.14 10.66
C GLU A 49 0.11 -25.14 10.34
N ASN A 50 -1.14 -24.77 10.60
CA ASN A 50 -2.31 -25.63 10.33
C ASN A 50 -2.55 -25.88 8.84
N ASP A 51 -2.27 -24.86 8.00
CA ASP A 51 -2.40 -24.96 6.54
C ASP A 51 -1.19 -25.65 5.87
N ASP A 52 -0.20 -26.09 6.67
CA ASP A 52 1.06 -26.69 6.19
C ASP A 52 1.84 -25.76 5.21
N THR A 53 1.72 -24.45 5.42
CA THR A 53 2.37 -23.44 4.58
C THR A 53 3.73 -22.97 5.12
N GLY A 54 4.22 -23.64 6.16
CA GLY A 54 5.49 -23.36 6.81
C GLY A 54 5.40 -22.28 7.88
N LYS A 55 6.56 -21.97 8.48
CA LYS A 55 6.67 -20.96 9.53
C LYS A 55 6.80 -19.56 8.92
N ILE A 56 6.40 -18.54 9.69
CA ILE A 56 6.67 -17.15 9.33
C ILE A 56 8.19 -16.96 9.23
N ALA A 57 8.65 -16.55 8.07
CA ALA A 57 10.07 -16.30 7.77
C ALA A 57 10.41 -14.81 7.71
N LEU A 58 9.44 -13.97 7.35
CA LEU A 58 9.65 -12.54 7.13
C LEU A 58 8.32 -11.79 7.25
N ILE A 59 8.36 -10.61 7.88
CA ILE A 59 7.28 -9.62 7.85
C ILE A 59 7.73 -8.42 7.01
N SER A 60 6.95 -8.08 5.99
CA SER A 60 7.23 -6.92 5.14
C SER A 60 6.14 -5.86 5.25
N LEU A 61 6.54 -4.60 5.08
CA LEU A 61 5.66 -3.45 4.92
C LEU A 61 5.93 -2.83 3.56
N ALA A 62 4.91 -2.74 2.72
CA ALA A 62 4.95 -2.05 1.45
C ALA A 62 4.19 -0.73 1.55
N CYS A 63 4.73 0.35 0.97
CA CYS A 63 4.16 1.69 0.98
C CYS A 63 4.17 2.29 -0.42
N ASP A 64 3.05 2.92 -0.79
CA ASP A 64 2.88 3.71 -2.01
C ASP A 64 2.58 5.16 -1.66
N LEU A 65 3.42 6.08 -2.17
CA LEU A 65 3.30 7.51 -1.94
C LEU A 65 2.43 8.15 -3.01
N GLY A 66 1.32 8.74 -2.58
CA GLY A 66 0.44 9.52 -3.42
C GLY A 66 0.36 10.98 -3.00
N GLY A 67 -0.10 11.83 -3.90
CA GLY A 67 -0.32 13.24 -3.62
C GLY A 67 -0.56 14.03 -4.91
N ILE A 68 -1.05 15.25 -4.74
CA ILE A 68 -1.23 16.22 -5.83
C ILE A 68 -0.32 17.40 -5.56
N MET A 69 0.46 17.79 -6.56
CA MET A 69 1.20 19.04 -6.55
C MET A 69 0.35 20.15 -7.18
N ASP A 70 0.29 21.31 -6.55
CA ASP A 70 -0.27 22.53 -7.15
C ASP A 70 0.70 23.17 -8.16
N TYR A 71 0.26 24.25 -8.81
CA TYR A 71 1.05 25.01 -9.78
C TYR A 71 2.32 25.64 -9.17
N ASP A 72 2.36 25.85 -7.84
CA ASP A 72 3.50 26.39 -7.11
C ASP A 72 4.42 25.30 -6.54
N ASN A 73 4.29 24.05 -6.99
CA ASN A 73 4.99 22.86 -6.48
C ASN A 73 4.76 22.57 -4.99
N ARG A 74 3.64 23.02 -4.43
CA ARG A 74 3.21 22.65 -3.10
C ARG A 74 2.41 21.37 -3.15
N ILE A 75 2.65 20.50 -2.19
CA ILE A 75 1.89 19.24 -2.08
C ILE A 75 0.59 19.55 -1.36
N GLU A 76 -0.52 19.55 -2.09
CA GLU A 76 -1.83 19.86 -1.53
C GLU A 76 -2.50 18.68 -0.85
N ASP A 77 -2.48 17.52 -1.49
CA ASP A 77 -3.08 16.30 -0.98
C ASP A 77 -2.01 15.23 -0.77
N VAL A 78 -1.89 14.78 0.46
CA VAL A 78 -0.92 13.78 0.88
C VAL A 78 -1.65 12.49 1.17
N ARG A 79 -1.21 11.40 0.55
CA ARG A 79 -1.67 10.05 0.80
C ARG A 79 -0.51 9.08 0.79
N LEU A 80 -0.49 8.19 1.75
CA LEU A 80 0.37 7.03 1.77
C LEU A 80 -0.50 5.80 1.99
N ASP A 81 -0.54 4.90 1.03
CA ASP A 81 -1.15 3.60 1.18
C ASP A 81 -0.11 2.60 1.65
N TRP A 82 -0.50 1.70 2.53
CA TRP A 82 0.43 0.73 3.10
C TRP A 82 -0.24 -0.62 3.34
N GLU A 83 0.58 -1.67 3.26
CA GLU A 83 0.18 -3.03 3.57
C GLU A 83 1.30 -3.79 4.28
N ILE A 84 0.94 -4.50 5.34
CA ILE A 84 1.82 -5.41 6.07
C ILE A 84 1.47 -6.84 5.65
N MET A 85 2.50 -7.60 5.25
CA MET A 85 2.37 -8.98 4.82
C MET A 85 3.32 -9.88 5.58
N ALA A 86 2.85 -11.08 5.94
CA ALA A 86 3.69 -12.18 6.42
C ALA A 86 4.07 -13.09 5.25
N HIS A 87 5.32 -13.50 5.20
CA HIS A 87 5.86 -14.45 4.23
C HIS A 87 6.30 -15.69 4.95
N THR A 88 5.91 -16.86 4.45
CA THR A 88 6.29 -18.14 5.05
C THR A 88 7.52 -18.73 4.38
N SER A 89 8.15 -19.67 5.07
CA SER A 89 9.30 -20.42 4.55
C SER A 89 9.00 -21.23 3.30
N CYS A 90 7.72 -21.53 3.02
CA CYS A 90 7.27 -22.21 1.81
C CYS A 90 6.84 -21.24 0.69
N GLY A 91 7.06 -19.92 0.85
CA GLY A 91 6.79 -18.91 -0.17
C GLY A 91 5.32 -18.47 -0.26
N GLN A 92 4.48 -18.81 0.70
CA GLN A 92 3.12 -18.28 0.80
C GLN A 92 3.14 -16.89 1.45
N THR A 93 2.17 -16.06 1.12
CA THR A 93 2.01 -14.71 1.68
C THR A 93 0.63 -14.52 2.28
N TYR A 94 0.58 -13.83 3.42
CA TYR A 94 -0.65 -13.50 4.14
C TYR A 94 -0.72 -12.00 4.39
N SER A 95 -1.81 -11.35 3.99
CA SER A 95 -2.07 -9.94 4.30
C SER A 95 -2.45 -9.82 5.78
N ILE A 96 -1.66 -9.11 6.57
CA ILE A 96 -1.91 -8.92 8.01
C ILE A 96 -2.80 -7.71 8.22
N LYS A 97 -2.40 -6.58 7.66
CA LYS A 97 -3.09 -5.30 7.84
C LYS A 97 -2.74 -4.36 6.72
N HIS A 98 -3.70 -3.57 6.30
CA HIS A 98 -3.49 -2.50 5.32
C HIS A 98 -4.21 -1.23 5.75
N GLY A 99 -3.85 -0.11 5.15
CA GLY A 99 -4.49 1.16 5.42
C GLY A 99 -3.96 2.29 4.57
N SER A 100 -4.50 3.48 4.82
CA SER A 100 -4.09 4.72 4.15
C SER A 100 -3.89 5.79 5.20
N ILE A 101 -2.80 6.56 5.07
CA ILE A 101 -2.54 7.77 5.85
C ILE A 101 -2.78 8.95 4.91
N GLY A 102 -3.63 9.89 5.33
CA GLY A 102 -4.01 11.03 4.50
C GLY A 102 -5.28 10.79 3.71
N THR A 103 -5.66 11.78 2.90
CA THR A 103 -6.87 11.76 2.10
C THR A 103 -6.57 12.19 0.68
N PHE A 104 -7.03 11.40 -0.29
CA PHE A 104 -6.99 11.79 -1.68
C PHE A 104 -8.26 12.59 -2.01
N LYS A 105 -8.11 13.86 -2.37
CA LYS A 105 -9.22 14.65 -2.89
C LYS A 105 -9.42 14.36 -4.37
N ARG A 106 -10.47 13.64 -4.70
CA ARG A 106 -10.93 13.57 -6.09
C ARG A 106 -11.56 14.92 -6.45
N THR A 107 -10.79 15.77 -7.15
CA THR A 107 -11.18 17.15 -7.51
C THR A 107 -12.19 17.26 -8.65
N GLN A 108 -12.88 16.19 -9.03
CA GLN A 108 -13.90 16.29 -10.06
C GLN A 108 -15.23 16.80 -9.48
N ASN A 109 -15.64 18.02 -9.87
CA ASN A 109 -16.94 18.63 -9.64
C ASN A 109 -17.32 18.94 -8.17
N LYS A 110 -16.44 19.65 -7.44
CA LYS A 110 -16.79 20.13 -6.09
C LYS A 110 -17.74 21.31 -6.13
N THR A 111 -18.82 21.21 -5.34
CA THR A 111 -19.68 22.35 -5.04
C THR A 111 -19.04 23.24 -3.96
N LYS A 112 -19.47 24.52 -3.87
CA LYS A 112 -19.00 25.46 -2.83
C LYS A 112 -19.15 24.89 -1.40
N LYS A 113 -20.19 24.07 -1.14
CA LYS A 113 -20.43 23.35 0.12
C LYS A 113 -19.37 22.27 0.41
N ASP A 114 -18.84 21.65 -0.62
CA ASP A 114 -17.80 20.60 -0.47
C ASP A 114 -16.44 21.22 -0.13
N ILE A 115 -16.17 22.43 -0.66
CA ILE A 115 -14.96 23.22 -0.37
C ILE A 115 -14.97 23.68 1.11
N ASP A 116 -16.11 24.18 1.61
CA ASP A 116 -16.25 24.61 3.01
C ASP A 116 -16.15 23.44 4.00
N ARG A 117 -16.62 22.26 3.62
CA ARG A 117 -16.47 21.01 4.40
C ARG A 117 -15.03 20.54 4.48
N ASP A 118 -14.28 20.69 3.43
CA ASP A 118 -12.86 20.28 3.34
C ASP A 118 -11.92 21.25 4.07
N SER A 119 -12.31 22.52 4.27
CA SER A 119 -11.50 23.49 5.02
C SER A 119 -11.30 23.13 6.49
N ASN A 120 -12.20 22.33 7.07
CA ASN A 120 -12.15 21.85 8.46
C ASN A 120 -11.54 20.45 8.64
N ARG A 121 -11.09 19.78 7.55
CA ARG A 121 -10.43 18.48 7.66
C ARG A 121 -8.97 18.66 8.07
N GLU A 122 -8.51 17.79 8.97
CA GLU A 122 -7.09 17.70 9.28
C GLU A 122 -6.30 17.41 8.01
N ARG A 123 -5.35 18.28 7.69
CA ARG A 123 -4.46 18.10 6.53
C ARG A 123 -3.25 17.31 6.97
N PHE A 124 -2.95 16.25 6.23
CA PHE A 124 -1.72 15.50 6.37
C PHE A 124 -0.58 16.18 5.62
N THR A 125 0.64 15.93 6.06
CA THR A 125 1.84 16.55 5.49
C THR A 125 3.01 15.57 5.45
N TYR A 126 3.93 15.78 4.52
CA TYR A 126 5.23 15.10 4.50
C TYR A 126 6.30 15.82 5.35
N ALA A 127 5.96 16.86 6.08
CA ALA A 127 6.87 17.49 7.03
C ALA A 127 7.03 16.63 8.29
N HIS A 128 8.26 16.48 8.81
CA HIS A 128 8.54 15.74 10.03
C HIS A 128 8.26 16.57 11.29
N GLY A 129 7.91 15.88 12.38
CA GLY A 129 7.81 16.48 13.72
C GLY A 129 6.63 17.44 13.88
N VAL A 130 5.65 17.38 13.02
CA VAL A 130 4.43 18.20 13.07
C VAL A 130 3.20 17.31 13.17
N LYS A 131 2.11 17.87 13.69
CA LYS A 131 0.83 17.16 13.74
C LYS A 131 0.42 16.67 12.35
N ASN A 132 -0.04 15.43 12.25
CA ASN A 132 -0.44 14.76 11.00
C ASN A 132 0.71 14.57 9.99
N SER A 133 1.94 14.44 10.47
CA SER A 133 3.05 13.98 9.66
C SER A 133 2.83 12.54 9.21
N VAL A 134 2.82 12.31 7.90
CA VAL A 134 2.72 10.95 7.32
C VAL A 134 3.90 10.10 7.76
N TRP A 135 5.09 10.69 7.82
CA TRP A 135 6.32 10.00 8.19
C TRP A 135 6.35 9.57 9.65
N ASP A 136 5.83 10.42 10.56
CA ASP A 136 5.80 10.09 11.98
C ASP A 136 4.80 8.95 12.24
N ILE A 137 3.63 8.98 11.57
CA ILE A 137 2.64 7.90 11.63
C ILE A 137 3.20 6.61 11.03
N LEU A 138 3.88 6.69 9.86
CA LEU A 138 4.50 5.52 9.24
C LEU A 138 5.60 4.93 10.13
N LYS A 139 6.38 5.79 10.79
CA LYS A 139 7.40 5.37 11.75
C LYS A 139 6.79 4.58 12.92
N ASP A 140 5.66 5.05 13.45
CA ASP A 140 4.94 4.33 14.50
C ASP A 140 4.45 2.96 14.02
N ILE A 141 3.98 2.86 12.76
CA ILE A 141 3.60 1.57 12.15
C ILE A 141 4.81 0.63 12.06
N ILE A 142 5.96 1.13 11.58
CA ILE A 142 7.19 0.33 11.41
C ILE A 142 7.70 -0.24 12.75
N TYR A 143 7.62 0.55 13.81
CA TYR A 143 8.19 0.16 15.13
C TYR A 143 7.17 -0.45 16.10
N THR A 144 5.90 -0.58 15.70
CA THR A 144 4.89 -1.25 16.53
C THR A 144 4.95 -2.77 16.28
N PRO A 145 5.33 -3.58 17.28
CA PRO A 145 5.35 -5.03 17.13
C PRO A 145 3.95 -5.59 16.85
N LEU A 146 3.89 -6.61 16.02
CA LEU A 146 2.67 -7.33 15.63
C LEU A 146 2.52 -8.57 16.50
N GLN A 147 1.35 -8.76 17.08
CA GLN A 147 1.06 -9.96 17.85
C GLN A 147 0.67 -11.11 16.92
N GLY A 148 1.26 -12.30 17.12
CA GLY A 148 0.85 -13.53 16.46
C GLY A 148 -0.32 -14.22 17.17
N GLU A 149 -1.01 -15.12 16.46
CA GLU A 149 -2.04 -15.99 17.03
C GLU A 149 -1.50 -16.87 18.17
N SER A 150 -0.21 -17.18 18.13
CA SER A 150 0.48 -17.92 19.20
C SER A 150 0.76 -17.09 20.44
N GLY A 151 0.63 -15.77 20.35
CA GLY A 151 1.04 -14.81 21.39
C GLY A 151 2.50 -14.33 21.26
N VAL A 152 3.23 -14.82 20.26
CA VAL A 152 4.59 -14.33 19.92
C VAL A 152 4.48 -12.95 19.27
N TYR A 153 5.44 -12.08 19.50
CA TYR A 153 5.53 -10.79 18.85
C TYR A 153 6.53 -10.81 17.70
N TYR A 154 6.18 -10.14 16.62
CA TYR A 154 6.94 -10.03 15.38
C TYR A 154 7.20 -8.57 15.07
N ASP A 155 8.43 -8.24 14.70
CA ASP A 155 8.79 -6.93 14.17
C ASP A 155 8.64 -6.94 12.64
N ILE A 156 8.55 -5.75 12.04
CA ILE A 156 8.63 -5.61 10.58
C ILE A 156 10.10 -5.68 10.17
N ASP A 157 10.45 -6.72 9.40
CA ASP A 157 11.84 -6.99 8.99
C ASP A 157 12.27 -6.10 7.81
N ILE A 158 11.36 -5.84 6.88
CA ILE A 158 11.63 -5.08 5.66
C ILE A 158 10.51 -4.06 5.41
N THR A 159 10.92 -2.81 5.16
CA THR A 159 10.01 -1.77 4.67
C THR A 159 10.41 -1.35 3.26
N VAL A 160 9.46 -1.43 2.32
CA VAL A 160 9.63 -1.02 0.92
C VAL A 160 8.73 0.18 0.65
N ILE A 161 9.31 1.26 0.14
CA ILE A 161 8.58 2.48 -0.21
C ILE A 161 8.73 2.72 -1.71
N ASP A 162 7.61 2.82 -2.45
CA ASP A 162 7.65 3.24 -3.84
C ASP A 162 8.09 4.70 -3.93
N THR A 163 9.17 4.93 -4.68
CA THR A 163 9.78 6.25 -4.85
C THR A 163 9.48 6.87 -6.21
N GLY A 164 8.54 6.33 -6.97
CA GLY A 164 8.15 6.82 -8.30
C GLY A 164 7.69 8.28 -8.29
N HIS A 165 6.94 8.68 -7.27
CA HIS A 165 6.64 10.07 -6.94
C HIS A 165 7.32 10.48 -5.63
N PHE A 166 7.68 11.76 -5.50
CA PHE A 166 8.27 12.31 -4.26
C PHE A 166 9.56 11.62 -3.80
N THR A 167 10.38 11.11 -4.73
CA THR A 167 11.63 10.36 -4.48
C THR A 167 12.51 11.00 -3.40
N LYS A 168 12.69 12.34 -3.44
CA LYS A 168 13.51 13.05 -2.46
C LYS A 168 12.96 12.96 -1.04
N LEU A 169 11.63 13.03 -0.88
CA LEU A 169 10.97 12.93 0.43
C LEU A 169 11.10 11.51 0.99
N ALA A 170 10.85 10.50 0.17
CA ALA A 170 11.02 9.10 0.54
C ALA A 170 12.46 8.79 0.95
N ASN A 171 13.46 9.22 0.18
CA ASN A 171 14.87 9.01 0.49
C ASN A 171 15.30 9.70 1.79
N ASN A 172 14.81 10.91 2.05
CA ASN A 172 15.07 11.61 3.31
C ASN A 172 14.49 10.83 4.51
N PHE A 173 13.27 10.31 4.38
CA PHE A 173 12.67 9.48 5.42
C PHE A 173 13.46 8.19 5.64
N ILE A 174 13.76 7.45 4.57
CA ILE A 174 14.55 6.21 4.63
C ILE A 174 15.89 6.46 5.32
N SER A 175 16.58 7.55 5.00
CA SER A 175 17.84 7.92 5.63
C SER A 175 17.68 8.21 7.11
N SER A 176 16.56 8.81 7.53
CA SER A 176 16.30 9.14 8.93
C SER A 176 16.03 7.93 9.84
N ILE A 177 15.68 6.77 9.26
CA ILE A 177 15.39 5.54 10.01
C ILE A 177 16.51 4.49 9.94
N LYS A 178 17.54 4.70 9.09
CA LYS A 178 18.67 3.76 8.90
C LYS A 178 19.66 3.70 10.07
N ASP A 179 19.63 4.65 10.97
CA ASP A 179 20.63 4.80 12.04
C ASP A 179 20.23 4.08 13.35
N ARG A 180 19.54 2.92 13.22
CA ARG A 180 19.22 2.07 14.38
C ARG A 180 19.56 0.62 14.14
#